data_e3191038a74ec652aa84271667f0b652
#
_entry.id   e3191038a74ec652aa84271667f0b652
#
_cell.length_a   1.000
_cell.length_b   1.000
_cell.length_c   1.000
_cell.angle_alpha   90.00
_cell.angle_beta   90.00
_cell.angle_gamma   90.00
#
_symmetry.space_group_name_H-M   'P 1'
#
loop_
_entity.id
_entity.type
_entity.pdbx_description
1 polymer ?
#
loop_
_entity_poly.entity_id
_entity_poly.type
_entity_poly.pdbx_seq_one_letter_code
_entity_poly.pdbx_strand_id
1 'polypeptide(L)'
;MKKQKGYYRFPTINNTQIVFTAEDDLWSIETDNLKAVRLTTNLSEVSHPRLSPDGKLLAFQGKEDGNSEVYVMSSQGGPAERLTFQGANIKISGWDGNDIIYASDSGQPFMRHMELFKINSSGGYPKKLSYGLAHDIGISKSGGVILGRNTLDPARWKRYRGGTAGELWIDSRGSGKFKRLLNLKGNFASPMW
;
A
#
# COMPACT_ATOMS: atom_id res chain seq x y z
N MET A 1 -31.57 -7.43 -17.10
CA MET A 1 -30.37 -6.58 -17.17
C MET A 1 -29.13 -7.47 -17.06
N LYS A 2 -28.20 -7.40 -18.02
CA LYS A 2 -26.90 -8.06 -17.86
C LYS A 2 -26.18 -7.41 -16.69
N LYS A 3 -25.78 -8.18 -15.65
CA LYS A 3 -24.95 -7.67 -14.57
C LYS A 3 -23.63 -7.18 -15.17
N GLN A 4 -23.38 -5.88 -15.14
CA GLN A 4 -22.11 -5.30 -15.52
C GLN A 4 -21.08 -5.75 -14.50
N LYS A 5 -20.00 -6.40 -14.97
CA LYS A 5 -18.89 -6.81 -14.08
C LYS A 5 -18.03 -5.58 -13.82
N GLY A 6 -17.90 -5.18 -12.55
CA GLY A 6 -16.99 -4.12 -12.14
C GLY A 6 -15.53 -4.58 -12.20
N TYR A 7 -14.60 -3.63 -12.36
CA TYR A 7 -13.17 -3.85 -12.26
C TYR A 7 -12.70 -3.38 -10.88
N TYR A 8 -12.59 -4.32 -9.94
CA TYR A 8 -12.24 -4.06 -8.55
C TYR A 8 -10.75 -4.28 -8.34
N ARG A 9 -10.07 -3.29 -7.72
CA ARG A 9 -8.61 -3.28 -7.50
C ARG A 9 -8.29 -3.00 -6.03
N PHE A 10 -7.12 -3.44 -5.59
CA PHE A 10 -6.48 -3.10 -4.32
C PHE A 10 -7.38 -3.28 -3.08
N PRO A 11 -7.94 -4.46 -2.85
CA PRO A 11 -8.78 -4.66 -1.68
C PRO A 11 -7.97 -4.60 -0.38
N THR A 12 -8.60 -4.09 0.67
CA THR A 12 -8.16 -4.17 2.06
C THR A 12 -9.34 -4.59 2.93
N ILE A 13 -9.07 -5.31 3.99
CA ILE A 13 -10.10 -5.79 4.92
C ILE A 13 -9.67 -5.56 6.35
N ASN A 14 -10.61 -5.12 7.19
CA ASN A 14 -10.47 -5.14 8.64
C ASN A 14 -11.82 -5.57 9.23
N ASN A 15 -11.82 -6.66 10.01
CA ASN A 15 -13.04 -7.32 10.50
C ASN A 15 -14.04 -7.61 9.36
N THR A 16 -15.20 -6.96 9.36
CA THR A 16 -16.27 -7.11 8.36
C THR A 16 -16.18 -6.10 7.22
N GLN A 17 -15.43 -5.02 7.40
CA GLN A 17 -15.32 -3.96 6.39
C GLN A 17 -14.28 -4.31 5.33
N ILE A 18 -14.68 -4.26 4.06
CA ILE A 18 -13.80 -4.38 2.90
C ILE A 18 -13.83 -3.05 2.16
N VAL A 19 -12.66 -2.46 1.89
CA VAL A 19 -12.51 -1.27 1.05
C VAL A 19 -11.71 -1.64 -0.20
N PHE A 20 -12.10 -1.12 -1.35
CA PHE A 20 -11.46 -1.38 -2.63
C PHE A 20 -11.57 -0.17 -3.56
N THR A 21 -10.76 -0.16 -4.61
CA THR A 21 -10.83 0.84 -5.68
C THR A 21 -11.71 0.33 -6.83
N ALA A 22 -12.66 1.13 -7.27
CA ALA A 22 -13.42 0.93 -8.50
C ALA A 22 -13.75 2.29 -9.13
N GLU A 23 -13.64 2.39 -10.46
CA GLU A 23 -13.93 3.63 -11.21
C GLU A 23 -13.18 4.84 -10.64
N ASP A 24 -11.90 4.62 -10.28
CA ASP A 24 -10.97 5.59 -9.71
C ASP A 24 -11.37 6.19 -8.36
N ASP A 25 -12.38 5.61 -7.70
CA ASP A 25 -12.81 5.95 -6.35
C ASP A 25 -12.70 4.79 -5.37
N LEU A 26 -12.76 5.12 -4.08
CA LEU A 26 -12.82 4.14 -3.00
C LEU A 26 -14.27 3.80 -2.68
N TRP A 27 -14.50 2.51 -2.52
CA TRP A 27 -15.78 1.93 -2.18
C TRP A 27 -15.64 1.02 -0.97
N SER A 28 -16.65 0.99 -0.13
CA SER A 28 -16.73 0.10 1.03
C SER A 28 -17.92 -0.83 0.93
N ILE A 29 -17.75 -2.07 1.41
CA ILE A 29 -18.83 -3.03 1.67
C ILE A 29 -18.60 -3.67 3.03
N GLU A 30 -19.69 -4.09 3.68
CA GLU A 30 -19.64 -4.97 4.83
C GLU A 30 -19.89 -6.42 4.38
N THR A 31 -19.23 -7.39 5.01
CA THR A 31 -19.34 -8.82 4.61
C THR A 31 -20.73 -9.40 4.87
N ASP A 32 -21.48 -8.84 5.80
CA ASP A 32 -22.86 -9.20 6.14
C ASP A 32 -23.90 -8.40 5.34
N ASN A 33 -23.49 -7.28 4.75
CA ASN A 33 -24.33 -6.41 3.94
C ASN A 33 -23.57 -5.98 2.68
N LEU A 34 -23.72 -6.75 1.61
CA LEU A 34 -22.99 -6.55 0.34
C LEU A 34 -23.43 -5.31 -0.46
N LYS A 35 -24.03 -4.31 0.20
CA LYS A 35 -24.34 -3.02 -0.42
C LYS A 35 -23.08 -2.15 -0.45
N ALA A 36 -22.59 -1.85 -1.64
CA ALA A 36 -21.43 -0.97 -1.81
C ALA A 36 -21.80 0.49 -1.53
N VAL A 37 -20.94 1.17 -0.78
CA VAL A 37 -21.02 2.60 -0.49
C VAL A 37 -19.76 3.27 -1.03
N ARG A 38 -19.92 4.33 -1.81
CA ARG A 38 -18.80 5.14 -2.33
C ARG A 38 -18.27 6.04 -1.21
N LEU A 39 -16.97 5.97 -0.95
CA LEU A 39 -16.31 6.76 0.12
C LEU A 39 -15.71 8.06 -0.40
N THR A 40 -15.26 8.09 -1.66
CA THR A 40 -14.63 9.25 -2.28
C THR A 40 -15.40 9.69 -3.52
N THR A 41 -15.29 10.97 -3.87
CA THR A 41 -15.85 11.57 -5.09
C THR A 41 -14.83 12.52 -5.69
N ASN A 42 -13.56 12.13 -5.69
CA ASN A 42 -12.47 12.95 -6.16
C ASN A 42 -12.50 13.08 -7.70
N LEU A 43 -11.93 14.18 -8.21
CA LEU A 43 -11.77 14.39 -9.65
C LEU A 43 -10.56 13.65 -10.23
N SER A 44 -9.75 13.00 -9.39
CA SER A 44 -8.54 12.27 -9.76
C SER A 44 -8.55 10.84 -9.24
N GLU A 45 -7.63 10.03 -9.73
CA GLU A 45 -7.47 8.63 -9.34
C GLU A 45 -7.08 8.49 -7.85
N VAL A 46 -7.82 7.67 -7.11
CA VAL A 46 -7.46 7.19 -5.79
C VAL A 46 -7.26 5.68 -5.79
N SER A 47 -6.27 5.20 -5.05
CA SER A 47 -5.90 3.78 -5.09
C SER A 47 -5.18 3.31 -3.83
N HIS A 48 -4.90 2.01 -3.77
CA HIS A 48 -4.13 1.37 -2.69
C HIS A 48 -4.65 1.67 -1.29
N PRO A 49 -5.96 1.55 -1.02
CA PRO A 49 -6.50 1.76 0.33
C PRO A 49 -5.89 0.77 1.32
N ARG A 50 -5.70 1.22 2.56
CA ARG A 50 -5.29 0.39 3.70
C ARG A 50 -6.03 0.85 4.94
N LEU A 51 -6.86 -0.03 5.49
CA LEU A 51 -7.53 0.20 6.78
C LEU A 51 -6.50 0.16 7.91
N SER A 52 -6.63 1.06 8.87
CA SER A 52 -5.81 1.07 10.09
C SER A 52 -6.05 -0.20 10.94
N PRO A 53 -5.11 -0.58 11.82
CA PRO A 53 -5.27 -1.77 12.66
C PRO A 53 -6.53 -1.75 13.54
N ASP A 54 -6.97 -0.58 13.99
CA ASP A 54 -8.20 -0.39 14.77
C ASP A 54 -9.47 -0.22 13.91
N GLY A 55 -9.33 -0.19 12.58
CA GLY A 55 -10.42 -0.06 11.61
C GLY A 55 -11.04 1.34 11.51
N LYS A 56 -10.52 2.37 12.21
CA LYS A 56 -11.13 3.70 12.23
C LYS A 56 -10.69 4.61 11.11
N LEU A 57 -9.47 4.42 10.61
CA LEU A 57 -8.87 5.24 9.58
C LEU A 57 -8.63 4.43 8.31
N LEU A 58 -8.62 5.14 7.20
CA LEU A 58 -8.32 4.63 5.87
C LEU A 58 -7.20 5.49 5.26
N ALA A 59 -6.02 4.91 5.06
CA ALA A 59 -4.97 5.52 4.27
C ALA A 59 -5.12 5.12 2.81
N PHE A 60 -4.86 6.03 1.88
CA PHE A 60 -4.91 5.77 0.46
C PHE A 60 -3.98 6.69 -0.33
N GLN A 61 -3.69 6.29 -1.54
CA GLN A 61 -2.95 7.07 -2.51
C GLN A 61 -3.92 7.92 -3.33
N GLY A 62 -3.67 9.22 -3.42
CA GLY A 62 -4.44 10.14 -4.27
C GLY A 62 -3.52 10.93 -5.19
N LYS A 63 -4.06 11.39 -6.34
CA LYS A 63 -3.33 12.15 -7.37
C LYS A 63 -3.99 13.50 -7.64
N GLU A 64 -4.61 14.11 -6.66
CA GLU A 64 -5.40 15.32 -6.84
C GLU A 64 -4.61 16.47 -7.49
N ASP A 65 -3.32 16.60 -7.13
CA ASP A 65 -2.41 17.62 -7.67
C ASP A 65 -1.37 17.05 -8.66
N GLY A 66 -1.68 15.95 -9.33
CA GLY A 66 -0.86 15.32 -10.37
C GLY A 66 -0.02 14.16 -9.87
N ASN A 67 0.92 14.36 -8.94
CA ASN A 67 1.72 13.28 -8.38
C ASN A 67 0.99 12.54 -7.28
N SER A 68 1.41 11.29 -7.05
CA SER A 68 0.82 10.48 -5.98
C SER A 68 1.26 10.94 -4.60
N GLU A 69 0.30 11.09 -3.68
CA GLU A 69 0.57 11.46 -2.30
C GLU A 69 -0.24 10.58 -1.33
N VAL A 70 0.19 10.54 -0.07
CA VAL A 70 -0.51 9.84 1.00
C VAL A 70 -1.65 10.69 1.53
N TYR A 71 -2.84 10.12 1.55
CA TYR A 71 -4.04 10.70 2.15
C TYR A 71 -4.55 9.80 3.26
N VAL A 72 -5.24 10.41 4.22
CA VAL A 72 -5.95 9.70 5.29
C VAL A 72 -7.35 10.28 5.46
N MET A 73 -8.30 9.43 5.80
CA MET A 73 -9.67 9.84 6.18
C MET A 73 -10.27 8.83 7.16
N SER A 74 -11.46 9.11 7.67
CA SER A 74 -12.25 8.11 8.39
C SER A 74 -12.57 6.90 7.49
N SER A 75 -12.53 5.70 8.03
CA SER A 75 -12.92 4.47 7.28
C SER A 75 -14.39 4.47 6.85
N GLN A 76 -15.20 5.34 7.45
CA GLN A 76 -16.62 5.52 7.12
C GLN A 76 -16.85 6.61 6.05
N GLY A 77 -15.79 7.20 5.50
CA GLY A 77 -15.85 8.31 4.57
C GLY A 77 -15.75 9.68 5.25
N GLY A 78 -15.90 10.74 4.47
CA GLY A 78 -15.78 12.11 4.92
C GLY A 78 -14.58 12.84 4.34
N PRO A 79 -14.15 13.98 4.91
CA PRO A 79 -13.02 14.73 4.41
C PRO A 79 -11.73 13.91 4.45
N ALA A 80 -10.94 14.00 3.38
CA ALA A 80 -9.61 13.42 3.32
C ALA A 80 -8.56 14.49 3.57
N GLU A 81 -7.52 14.13 4.32
CA GLU A 81 -6.37 14.98 4.62
C GLU A 81 -5.15 14.46 3.85
N ARG A 82 -4.46 15.32 3.11
CA ARG A 82 -3.19 15.03 2.46
C ARG A 82 -2.05 15.13 3.46
N LEU A 83 -1.29 14.05 3.60
CA LEU A 83 -0.20 13.96 4.58
C LEU A 83 1.19 14.19 3.98
N THR A 84 1.37 13.94 2.67
CA THR A 84 2.67 14.10 2.02
C THR A 84 2.62 15.10 0.87
N PHE A 85 3.78 15.71 0.57
CA PHE A 85 3.98 16.72 -0.46
C PHE A 85 5.33 16.48 -1.15
N GLN A 86 5.61 15.22 -1.48
CA GLN A 86 6.92 14.82 -1.99
C GLN A 86 7.05 14.97 -3.51
N GLY A 87 5.93 15.04 -4.23
CA GLY A 87 5.93 15.14 -5.68
C GLY A 87 6.56 13.91 -6.38
N ALA A 88 6.45 12.73 -5.76
CA ALA A 88 7.11 11.50 -6.15
C ALA A 88 6.11 10.39 -6.42
N ASN A 89 6.57 9.23 -6.94
CA ASN A 89 5.73 8.06 -6.97
C ASN A 89 5.61 7.48 -5.57
N ILE A 90 4.39 7.20 -5.15
CA ILE A 90 4.09 6.64 -3.84
C ILE A 90 3.23 5.39 -3.99
N LYS A 91 3.45 4.40 -3.13
CA LYS A 91 2.58 3.23 -2.97
C LYS A 91 2.40 2.94 -1.49
N ILE A 92 1.16 2.98 -1.00
CA ILE A 92 0.88 2.63 0.39
C ILE A 92 1.03 1.13 0.57
N SER A 93 1.82 0.75 1.58
CA SER A 93 2.10 -0.66 1.91
C SER A 93 1.30 -1.14 3.11
N GLY A 94 1.06 -0.31 4.12
CA GLY A 94 0.32 -0.72 5.31
C GLY A 94 0.43 0.26 6.46
N TRP A 95 0.27 -0.27 7.68
CA TRP A 95 0.30 0.47 8.92
C TRP A 95 1.27 -0.17 9.92
N ASP A 96 1.87 0.66 10.79
CA ASP A 96 2.60 0.28 12.00
C ASP A 96 2.04 1.12 13.16
N GLY A 97 1.10 0.57 13.91
CA GLY A 97 0.34 1.33 14.90
C GLY A 97 -0.41 2.49 14.24
N ASN A 98 -0.05 3.73 14.60
CA ASN A 98 -0.63 4.96 14.03
C ASN A 98 0.17 5.52 12.85
N ASP A 99 1.26 4.88 12.47
CA ASP A 99 2.09 5.32 11.34
C ASP A 99 1.68 4.60 10.06
N ILE A 100 1.46 5.35 8.99
CA ILE A 100 1.22 4.84 7.64
C ILE A 100 2.57 4.56 7.01
N ILE A 101 2.77 3.33 6.51
CA ILE A 101 3.99 2.95 5.80
C ILE A 101 3.71 2.96 4.30
N TYR A 102 4.61 3.58 3.56
CA TYR A 102 4.55 3.68 2.11
C TYR A 102 5.94 3.58 1.47
N ALA A 103 5.97 3.13 0.23
CA ALA A 103 7.15 3.17 -0.62
C ALA A 103 7.14 4.45 -1.45
N SER A 104 8.30 5.09 -1.63
CA SER A 104 8.45 6.28 -2.47
C SER A 104 9.82 6.32 -3.14
N ASP A 105 9.87 6.89 -4.34
CA ASP A 105 11.12 7.22 -5.05
C ASP A 105 11.59 8.66 -4.78
N SER A 106 11.02 9.33 -3.80
CA SER A 106 11.42 10.67 -3.38
C SER A 106 12.90 10.70 -2.99
N GLY A 107 13.65 11.64 -3.59
CA GLY A 107 15.08 11.79 -3.38
C GLY A 107 15.94 10.71 -4.06
N GLN A 108 15.35 9.82 -4.85
CA GLN A 108 16.10 8.81 -5.59
C GLN A 108 16.49 9.31 -6.98
N PRO A 109 17.70 8.94 -7.48
CA PRO A 109 18.16 9.38 -8.81
C PRO A 109 17.41 8.70 -9.95
N PHE A 110 16.74 7.57 -9.70
CA PHE A 110 16.01 6.81 -10.71
C PHE A 110 14.61 6.47 -10.23
N MET A 111 13.63 6.70 -11.09
CA MET A 111 12.28 6.17 -10.92
C MET A 111 12.33 4.64 -10.69
N ARG A 112 11.47 4.13 -9.84
CA ARG A 112 11.39 2.71 -9.41
C ARG A 112 12.43 2.28 -8.36
N HIS A 113 13.40 3.11 -8.00
CA HIS A 113 14.22 2.87 -6.82
C HIS A 113 13.46 3.35 -5.59
N MET A 114 12.48 2.59 -5.16
CA MET A 114 11.67 2.96 -4.01
C MET A 114 12.31 2.55 -2.70
N GLU A 115 12.17 3.40 -1.72
CA GLU A 115 12.50 3.15 -0.32
C GLU A 115 11.23 3.30 0.53
N LEU A 116 11.26 2.70 1.71
CA LEU A 116 10.13 2.76 2.62
C LEU A 116 10.23 3.96 3.55
N PHE A 117 9.11 4.64 3.70
CA PHE A 117 8.90 5.75 4.62
C PHE A 117 7.73 5.45 5.52
N LYS A 118 7.66 6.17 6.64
CA LYS A 118 6.48 6.22 7.49
C LYS A 118 6.12 7.65 7.84
N ILE A 119 4.82 7.90 7.98
CA ILE A 119 4.25 9.17 8.42
C ILE A 119 3.12 8.89 9.41
N ASN A 120 3.04 9.71 10.46
CA ASN A 120 1.95 9.58 11.42
C ASN A 120 0.61 9.97 10.78
N SER A 121 -0.47 9.28 11.14
CA SER A 121 -1.81 9.58 10.64
C SER A 121 -2.35 10.97 11.04
N SER A 122 -1.74 11.61 12.03
CA SER A 122 -2.01 13.01 12.41
C SER A 122 -1.11 14.02 11.69
N GLY A 123 -0.31 13.58 10.70
CA GLY A 123 0.59 14.44 9.93
C GLY A 123 2.01 14.49 10.49
N GLY A 124 2.77 15.49 10.05
CA GLY A 124 4.16 15.69 10.40
C GLY A 124 5.11 15.39 9.23
N TYR A 125 6.39 15.16 9.53
CA TYR A 125 7.39 14.88 8.51
C TYR A 125 7.57 13.39 8.28
N PRO A 126 7.61 12.94 7.01
CA PRO A 126 7.94 11.56 6.67
C PRO A 126 9.31 11.16 7.21
N LYS A 127 9.39 9.93 7.76
CA LYS A 127 10.63 9.34 8.23
C LYS A 127 11.00 8.15 7.36
N LYS A 128 12.22 8.17 6.79
CA LYS A 128 12.73 7.04 6.03
C LYS A 128 13.03 5.86 6.93
N LEU A 129 12.67 4.66 6.50
CA LEU A 129 13.01 3.41 7.17
C LEU A 129 14.34 2.85 6.61
N SER A 130 15.21 2.35 7.48
CA SER A 130 16.56 1.89 7.11
C SER A 130 16.58 0.46 6.56
N TYR A 131 15.63 0.11 5.67
CA TYR A 131 15.55 -1.23 5.07
C TYR A 131 16.16 -1.32 3.66
N GLY A 132 16.65 -0.18 3.12
CA GLY A 132 17.12 -0.10 1.75
C GLY A 132 15.96 -0.16 0.74
N LEU A 133 16.27 -0.48 -0.52
CA LEU A 133 15.26 -0.50 -1.59
C LEU A 133 14.21 -1.58 -1.34
N ALA A 134 12.95 -1.18 -1.26
CA ALA A 134 11.80 -2.05 -1.15
C ALA A 134 10.52 -1.35 -1.66
N HIS A 135 9.58 -2.14 -2.20
CA HIS A 135 8.31 -1.65 -2.72
C HIS A 135 7.12 -2.02 -1.83
N ASP A 136 7.30 -3.05 -1.01
CA ASP A 136 6.28 -3.57 -0.13
C ASP A 136 6.88 -4.00 1.21
N ILE A 137 6.05 -3.94 2.25
CA ILE A 137 6.40 -4.41 3.59
C ILE A 137 5.18 -5.09 4.24
N GLY A 138 5.42 -6.17 4.95
CA GLY A 138 4.49 -6.72 5.93
C GLY A 138 5.13 -6.72 7.29
N ILE A 139 4.40 -6.35 8.32
CA ILE A 139 4.86 -6.32 9.71
C ILE A 139 4.01 -7.26 10.54
N SER A 140 4.64 -8.15 11.29
CA SER A 140 3.95 -9.04 12.22
C SER A 140 3.64 -8.34 13.53
N LYS A 141 2.67 -8.85 14.27
CA LYS A 141 2.35 -8.37 15.63
C LYS A 141 3.53 -8.53 16.60
N SER A 142 4.47 -9.45 16.33
CA SER A 142 5.67 -9.70 17.13
C SER A 142 6.89 -8.88 16.69
N GLY A 143 6.73 -7.95 15.73
CA GLY A 143 7.81 -7.09 15.23
C GLY A 143 8.65 -7.71 14.10
N GLY A 144 8.31 -8.91 13.61
CA GLY A 144 8.95 -9.46 12.42
C GLY A 144 8.58 -8.65 11.16
N VAL A 145 9.50 -8.58 10.21
CA VAL A 145 9.35 -7.79 8.99
C VAL A 145 9.60 -8.65 7.75
N ILE A 146 8.74 -8.53 6.74
CA ILE A 146 8.95 -9.08 5.42
C ILE A 146 8.94 -7.96 4.38
N LEU A 147 9.94 -7.93 3.51
CA LEU A 147 10.11 -6.92 2.48
C LEU A 147 9.88 -7.54 1.10
N GLY A 148 9.17 -6.80 0.23
CA GLY A 148 9.10 -7.06 -1.20
C GLY A 148 10.09 -6.17 -1.95
N ARG A 149 11.14 -6.77 -2.53
CA ARG A 149 12.13 -6.08 -3.36
C ARG A 149 11.83 -6.32 -4.82
N ASN A 150 11.92 -5.28 -5.65
CA ASN A 150 11.58 -5.32 -7.08
C ASN A 150 10.14 -5.79 -7.36
N THR A 151 9.21 -5.60 -6.43
CA THR A 151 7.85 -6.14 -6.47
C THR A 151 6.84 -5.15 -7.07
N LEU A 152 7.22 -4.39 -8.09
CA LEU A 152 6.36 -3.34 -8.67
C LEU A 152 5.09 -3.91 -9.30
N ASP A 153 5.23 -4.87 -10.19
CA ASP A 153 4.12 -5.55 -10.85
C ASP A 153 4.58 -6.90 -11.45
N PRO A 154 4.37 -8.01 -10.73
CA PRO A 154 4.78 -9.33 -11.22
C PRO A 154 3.97 -9.81 -12.42
N ALA A 155 2.76 -9.26 -12.65
CA ALA A 155 1.92 -9.64 -13.77
C ALA A 155 2.33 -8.99 -15.09
N ARG A 156 2.99 -7.84 -15.03
CA ARG A 156 3.38 -7.05 -16.20
C ARG A 156 4.38 -7.77 -17.11
N TRP A 157 5.25 -8.60 -16.50
CA TRP A 157 6.33 -9.30 -17.21
C TRP A 157 6.16 -10.82 -17.04
N LYS A 158 5.26 -11.36 -17.82
CA LYS A 158 4.99 -12.80 -17.79
C LYS A 158 6.27 -13.61 -17.94
N ARG A 159 6.57 -14.48 -16.96
CA ARG A 159 7.76 -15.34 -16.89
C ARG A 159 9.11 -14.58 -16.84
N TYR A 160 9.11 -13.32 -16.45
CA TYR A 160 10.37 -12.59 -16.26
C TYR A 160 11.19 -13.23 -15.12
N ARG A 161 12.47 -13.46 -15.38
CA ARG A 161 13.43 -14.07 -14.45
C ARG A 161 14.77 -13.33 -14.41
N GLY A 162 14.81 -12.07 -14.84
CA GLY A 162 15.99 -11.24 -14.82
C GLY A 162 16.31 -10.66 -13.44
N GLY A 163 17.35 -9.84 -13.36
CA GLY A 163 17.85 -9.26 -12.13
C GLY A 163 16.89 -8.33 -11.38
N THR A 164 15.79 -7.90 -12.02
CA THR A 164 14.73 -7.11 -11.39
C THR A 164 13.48 -7.93 -11.07
N ALA A 165 13.58 -9.28 -11.05
CA ALA A 165 12.50 -10.13 -10.57
C ALA A 165 12.21 -9.87 -9.09
N GLY A 166 10.92 -9.87 -8.73
CA GLY A 166 10.48 -9.63 -7.36
C GLY A 166 10.98 -10.70 -6.40
N GLU A 167 11.52 -10.28 -5.28
CA GLU A 167 12.06 -11.12 -4.21
C GLU A 167 11.44 -10.76 -2.88
N LEU A 168 11.27 -11.77 -2.02
CA LEU A 168 10.83 -11.59 -0.64
C LEU A 168 11.99 -11.81 0.32
N TRP A 169 12.18 -10.87 1.24
CA TRP A 169 13.20 -10.90 2.27
C TRP A 169 12.56 -10.81 3.65
N ILE A 170 12.96 -11.66 4.58
CA ILE A 170 12.37 -11.76 5.91
C ILE A 170 13.40 -11.54 7.01
N ASP A 171 12.99 -10.75 8.01
CA ASP A 171 13.57 -10.70 9.35
C ASP A 171 12.47 -11.08 10.35
N SER A 172 12.42 -12.34 10.76
CA SER A 172 11.35 -12.86 11.61
C SER A 172 11.40 -12.35 13.07
N ARG A 173 12.49 -11.69 13.47
CA ARG A 173 12.70 -11.24 14.85
C ARG A 173 12.80 -9.72 15.00
N GLY A 174 12.71 -8.94 13.92
CA GLY A 174 12.93 -7.49 13.95
C GLY A 174 14.35 -7.09 14.34
N SER A 175 15.31 -7.95 14.02
CA SER A 175 16.73 -7.75 14.40
C SER A 175 17.52 -6.87 13.42
N GLY A 176 16.90 -6.46 12.32
CA GLY A 176 17.56 -5.77 11.21
C GLY A 176 18.34 -6.71 10.27
N LYS A 177 18.34 -8.02 10.53
CA LYS A 177 19.05 -9.01 9.72
C LYS A 177 18.08 -9.76 8.81
N PHE A 178 18.08 -9.40 7.55
CA PHE A 178 17.20 -9.99 6.54
C PHE A 178 17.86 -11.19 5.85
N LYS A 179 17.05 -12.20 5.55
CA LYS A 179 17.40 -13.31 4.66
C LYS A 179 16.34 -13.46 3.58
N ARG A 180 16.73 -13.99 2.43
CA ARG A 180 15.78 -14.33 1.37
C ARG A 180 14.80 -15.36 1.89
N LEU A 181 13.50 -15.09 1.75
CA LEU A 181 12.44 -15.98 2.26
C LEU A 181 12.31 -17.26 1.42
N LEU A 182 12.36 -17.10 0.09
CA LEU A 182 12.16 -18.20 -0.86
C LEU A 182 13.38 -18.32 -1.77
N ASN A 183 13.92 -19.52 -1.86
CA ASN A 183 14.96 -19.84 -2.84
C ASN A 183 14.35 -20.56 -4.07
N LEU A 184 13.31 -19.95 -4.64
CA LEU A 184 12.60 -20.43 -5.80
C LEU A 184 12.85 -19.53 -7.00
N LYS A 185 12.83 -20.11 -8.19
CA LYS A 185 12.85 -19.33 -9.44
C LYS A 185 11.45 -18.79 -9.71
N GLY A 186 11.25 -17.50 -9.50
CA GLY A 186 9.94 -16.88 -9.68
C GLY A 186 10.02 -15.37 -9.55
N ASN A 187 8.87 -14.73 -9.74
CA ASN A 187 8.67 -13.32 -9.55
C ASN A 187 7.62 -13.18 -8.44
N PHE A 188 8.04 -12.74 -7.26
CA PHE A 188 7.22 -12.71 -6.04
C PHE A 188 6.88 -11.26 -5.69
N ALA A 189 5.67 -11.05 -5.16
CA ALA A 189 5.20 -9.73 -4.76
C ALA A 189 4.19 -9.81 -3.62
N SER A 190 3.81 -8.62 -3.11
CA SER A 190 2.72 -8.42 -2.14
C SER A 190 2.86 -9.30 -0.89
N PRO A 191 3.98 -9.20 -0.16
CA PRO A 191 4.14 -9.93 1.08
C PRO A 191 3.05 -9.51 2.08
N MET A 192 2.48 -10.47 2.75
CA MET A 192 1.57 -10.29 3.89
C MET A 192 2.09 -11.14 5.06
N TRP A 193 1.85 -10.66 6.29
CA TRP A 193 2.23 -11.38 7.51
C TRP A 193 0.99 -11.91 8.21
#